data_c7bfc7e30fa82fbaf3978b66efb38068
#
_entry.id   c7bfc7e30fa82fbaf3978b66efb38068
#
_cell.length_a   1.000
_cell.length_b   1.000
_cell.length_c   1.000
_cell.angle_alpha   90.00
_cell.angle_beta   90.00
_cell.angle_gamma   90.00
#
_symmetry.space_group_name_H-M   'P 1'
#
loop_
_entity.id
_entity.type
_entity.pdbx_description
1 polymer ?
#
loop_
_entity_poly.entity_id
_entity_poly.type
_entity_poly.pdbx_seq_one_letter_code
_entity_poly.pdbx_strand_id
1 'polypeptide(L)'
;WGRFKLEDYNGAHEFALFGKDYENFRKYLFADYFLFVRGKVQPKPYNDQELEFKIIAMTQLAEMRDSIKEMCVQLPVEEVTESLIRDLTDRVRESKGDTLLRLNVFDREAHVSVNLFSKSHKVTLSQALVDYLDENEIKYSIA
;
A
#
# COMPACT_ATOMS: atom_id res chain seq x y z
N TRP A 1 -12.79 21.40 -16.61
CA TRP A 1 -11.45 20.78 -16.58
C TRP A 1 -10.66 21.27 -15.37
N GLY A 2 -9.69 20.50 -14.93
CA GLY A 2 -8.82 20.88 -13.81
C GLY A 2 -7.42 20.28 -13.96
N ARG A 3 -6.45 20.93 -13.31
CA ARG A 3 -5.09 20.43 -13.18
C ARG A 3 -4.77 20.20 -11.71
N PHE A 4 -3.96 19.21 -11.45
CA PHE A 4 -3.41 18.98 -10.13
C PHE A 4 -2.01 18.36 -10.25
N LYS A 5 -1.20 18.58 -9.24
CA LYS A 5 0.13 18.01 -9.11
C LYS A 5 0.11 16.94 -8.02
N LEU A 6 0.56 15.75 -8.34
CA LEU A 6 0.74 14.68 -7.39
C LEU A 6 2.23 14.49 -7.16
N GLU A 7 2.61 14.40 -5.90
CA GLU A 7 3.99 14.24 -5.46
C GLU A 7 4.13 12.95 -4.64
N ASP A 8 5.23 12.25 -4.85
CA ASP A 8 5.67 11.13 -4.02
C ASP A 8 7.14 11.31 -3.64
N TYR A 9 7.73 10.31 -2.97
CA TYR A 9 9.14 10.35 -2.56
C TYR A 9 10.14 10.39 -3.72
N ASN A 10 9.71 10.04 -4.94
CA ASN A 10 10.58 9.96 -6.12
C ASN A 10 10.44 11.16 -7.04
N GLY A 11 9.37 11.93 -6.90
CA GLY A 11 9.14 13.08 -7.76
C GLY A 11 7.71 13.56 -7.77
N ALA A 12 7.38 14.33 -8.79
CA ALA A 12 6.06 14.93 -8.97
C ALA A 12 5.63 14.90 -10.42
N HIS A 13 4.33 14.73 -10.63
CA HIS A 13 3.73 14.77 -11.96
C HIS A 13 2.46 15.61 -11.97
N GLU A 14 2.32 16.40 -13.02
CA GLU A 14 1.11 17.21 -13.22
C GLU A 14 0.12 16.45 -14.11
N PHE A 15 -1.12 16.39 -13.64
CA PHE A 15 -2.23 15.77 -14.35
C PHE A 15 -3.25 16.81 -14.77
N ALA A 16 -3.84 16.60 -15.95
CA ALA A 16 -4.99 17.37 -16.41
C ALA A 16 -6.18 16.41 -16.58
N LEU A 17 -7.32 16.79 -16.02
CA LEU A 17 -8.57 16.04 -16.14
C LEU A 17 -9.59 16.86 -16.93
N PHE A 18 -10.30 16.21 -17.83
CA PHE A 18 -11.29 16.82 -18.70
C PHE A 18 -12.62 16.07 -18.64
N GLY A 19 -13.73 16.79 -18.87
CA GLY A 19 -15.06 16.21 -19.00
C GLY A 19 -15.44 15.32 -17.82
N LYS A 20 -15.88 14.10 -18.11
CA LYS A 20 -16.33 13.13 -17.10
C LYS A 20 -15.25 12.74 -16.09
N ASP A 21 -13.99 12.67 -16.51
CA ASP A 21 -12.89 12.36 -15.59
C ASP A 21 -12.75 13.46 -14.54
N TYR A 22 -12.86 14.73 -14.94
CA TYR A 22 -12.87 15.83 -14.00
C TYR A 22 -14.08 15.78 -13.05
N GLU A 23 -15.27 15.52 -13.56
CA GLU A 23 -16.47 15.41 -12.73
C GLU A 23 -16.36 14.28 -11.70
N ASN A 24 -15.81 13.13 -12.09
CA ASN A 24 -15.66 11.97 -11.22
C ASN A 24 -14.61 12.19 -10.13
N PHE A 25 -13.51 12.85 -10.44
CA PHE A 25 -12.36 12.95 -9.54
C PHE A 25 -12.18 14.31 -8.86
N ARG A 26 -12.91 15.35 -9.25
CA ARG A 26 -12.78 16.72 -8.67
C ARG A 26 -12.91 16.75 -7.15
N LYS A 27 -13.67 15.84 -6.57
CA LYS A 27 -13.86 15.74 -5.11
C LYS A 27 -12.59 15.36 -4.35
N TYR A 28 -11.58 14.86 -5.03
CA TYR A 28 -10.28 14.51 -4.47
C TYR A 28 -9.20 15.57 -4.71
N LEU A 29 -9.48 16.60 -5.52
CA LEU A 29 -8.50 17.61 -5.94
C LEU A 29 -8.39 18.75 -4.93
N PHE A 30 -8.07 18.41 -3.69
CA PHE A 30 -7.79 19.39 -2.64
C PHE A 30 -6.32 19.29 -2.23
N ALA A 31 -5.73 20.45 -1.90
CA ALA A 31 -4.37 20.49 -1.37
C ALA A 31 -4.26 19.63 -0.11
N ASP A 32 -3.09 19.02 0.06
CA ASP A 32 -2.73 18.17 1.21
C ASP A 32 -3.55 16.88 1.35
N TYR A 33 -4.29 16.49 0.30
CA TYR A 33 -4.90 15.17 0.27
C TYR A 33 -3.87 14.11 -0.14
N PHE A 34 -3.80 13.03 0.64
CA PHE A 34 -3.05 11.84 0.30
C PHE A 34 -3.93 10.90 -0.52
N LEU A 35 -3.52 10.67 -1.76
CA LEU A 35 -4.33 9.93 -2.73
C LEU A 35 -3.64 8.63 -3.16
N PHE A 36 -4.44 7.59 -3.30
CA PHE A 36 -4.10 6.43 -4.09
C PHE A 36 -4.69 6.58 -5.48
N VAL A 37 -3.82 6.58 -6.49
CA VAL A 37 -4.22 6.74 -7.90
C VAL A 37 -3.85 5.48 -8.66
N ARG A 38 -4.85 4.88 -9.30
CA ARG A 38 -4.67 3.75 -10.20
C ARG A 38 -4.97 4.17 -11.62
N GLY A 39 -4.09 3.78 -12.54
CA GLY A 39 -4.25 4.09 -13.95
C GLY A 39 -3.55 3.09 -14.84
N LYS A 40 -3.55 3.37 -16.11
CA LYS A 40 -2.82 2.63 -17.14
C LYS A 40 -2.05 3.58 -18.04
N VAL A 41 -0.92 3.11 -18.51
CA VAL A 41 -0.18 3.79 -19.57
C VAL A 41 -0.78 3.37 -20.92
N GLN A 42 -1.11 4.32 -21.74
CA GLN A 42 -1.69 4.12 -23.07
C GLN A 42 -1.21 5.21 -24.04
N PRO A 43 -1.28 4.98 -25.37
CA PRO A 43 -1.08 6.04 -26.35
C PRO A 43 -2.08 7.18 -26.18
N LYS A 44 -1.65 8.40 -26.45
CA LYS A 44 -2.54 9.56 -26.47
C LYS A 44 -3.57 9.45 -27.62
N PRO A 45 -4.83 9.89 -27.41
CA PRO A 45 -5.89 9.76 -28.41
C PRO A 45 -5.58 10.40 -29.78
N TYR A 46 -4.69 11.38 -29.80
CA TYR A 46 -4.35 12.15 -31.01
C TYR A 46 -2.90 12.00 -31.44
N ASN A 47 -2.10 11.21 -30.74
CA ASN A 47 -0.70 10.97 -31.06
C ASN A 47 -0.24 9.63 -30.47
N ASP A 48 -0.33 8.58 -31.28
CA ASP A 48 0.03 7.21 -30.88
C ASP A 48 1.52 7.02 -30.53
N GLN A 49 2.37 7.99 -30.87
CA GLN A 49 3.79 7.95 -30.53
C GLN A 49 4.07 8.47 -29.12
N GLU A 50 3.12 9.15 -28.50
CA GLU A 50 3.23 9.66 -27.14
C GLU A 50 2.36 8.85 -26.20
N LEU A 51 2.93 8.50 -25.03
CA LEU A 51 2.22 7.80 -23.98
C LEU A 51 1.64 8.80 -22.96
N GLU A 52 0.48 8.44 -22.42
CA GLU A 52 -0.14 9.12 -21.29
C GLU A 52 -0.46 8.13 -20.18
N PHE A 53 -0.49 8.63 -18.94
CA PHE A 53 -1.04 7.87 -17.82
C PHE A 53 -2.51 8.23 -17.66
N LYS A 54 -3.38 7.30 -18.04
CA LYS A 54 -4.84 7.45 -17.90
C LYS A 54 -5.28 7.02 -16.52
N ILE A 55 -5.83 7.93 -15.72
CA ILE A 55 -6.38 7.63 -14.41
C ILE A 55 -7.68 6.83 -14.57
N ILE A 56 -7.76 5.69 -13.87
CA ILE A 56 -8.93 4.81 -13.85
C ILE A 56 -9.68 4.95 -12.53
N ALA A 57 -8.96 5.07 -11.43
CA ALA A 57 -9.54 5.20 -10.11
C ALA A 57 -8.68 6.12 -9.24
N MET A 58 -9.33 6.82 -8.34
CA MET A 58 -8.72 7.69 -7.35
C MET A 58 -9.47 7.54 -6.04
N THR A 59 -8.74 7.42 -4.93
CA THR A 59 -9.30 7.24 -3.59
C THR A 59 -8.40 7.94 -2.59
N GLN A 60 -8.96 8.47 -1.52
CA GLN A 60 -8.15 8.95 -0.40
C GLN A 60 -7.42 7.77 0.26
N LEU A 61 -6.18 7.99 0.63
CA LEU A 61 -5.37 6.94 1.29
C LEU A 61 -5.98 6.49 2.63
N ALA A 62 -6.65 7.41 3.34
CA ALA A 62 -7.39 7.09 4.54
C ALA A 62 -8.54 6.09 4.28
N GLU A 63 -9.30 6.28 3.21
CA GLU A 63 -10.38 5.36 2.80
C GLU A 63 -9.82 3.98 2.39
N MET A 64 -8.62 3.95 1.79
CA MET A 64 -7.95 2.69 1.46
C MET A 64 -7.59 1.88 2.68
N ARG A 65 -7.13 2.51 3.76
CA ARG A 65 -6.81 1.79 5.00
C ARG A 65 -7.99 0.98 5.50
N ASP A 66 -9.19 1.53 5.42
CA ASP A 66 -10.42 0.85 5.84
C ASP A 66 -10.81 -0.29 4.88
N SER A 67 -10.32 -0.29 3.64
CA SER A 67 -10.58 -1.32 2.64
C SER A 67 -9.59 -2.48 2.68
N ILE A 68 -8.47 -2.34 3.38
CA ILE A 68 -7.45 -3.39 3.52
C ILE A 68 -8.01 -4.54 4.35
N LYS A 69 -8.10 -5.73 3.75
CA LYS A 69 -8.65 -6.93 4.39
C LYS A 69 -7.59 -7.85 4.95
N GLU A 70 -6.40 -7.84 4.37
CA GLU A 70 -5.32 -8.71 4.74
C GLU A 70 -3.97 -7.99 4.67
N MET A 71 -3.12 -8.27 5.64
CA MET A 71 -1.71 -7.91 5.66
C MET A 71 -0.88 -9.19 5.76
N CYS A 72 0.06 -9.37 4.84
CA CYS A 72 0.99 -10.50 4.85
C CYS A 72 2.41 -9.99 5.12
N VAL A 73 2.97 -10.36 6.25
CA VAL A 73 4.37 -10.08 6.63
C VAL A 73 5.25 -11.22 6.15
N GLN A 74 6.35 -10.90 5.47
CA GLN A 74 7.28 -11.87 4.91
C GLN A 74 8.52 -11.98 5.79
N LEU A 75 8.81 -13.17 6.30
CA LEU A 75 9.89 -13.42 7.23
C LEU A 75 10.81 -14.51 6.67
N PRO A 76 12.05 -14.17 6.28
CA PRO A 76 13.07 -15.20 6.04
C PRO A 76 13.31 -15.98 7.32
N VAL A 77 13.36 -17.32 7.24
CA VAL A 77 13.50 -18.18 8.42
C VAL A 77 14.78 -17.88 9.21
N GLU A 78 15.84 -17.53 8.52
CA GLU A 78 17.14 -17.16 9.10
C GLU A 78 17.10 -15.87 9.94
N GLU A 79 16.11 -15.00 9.70
CA GLU A 79 15.94 -13.73 10.43
C GLU A 79 14.95 -13.89 11.61
N VAL A 80 14.28 -15.03 11.74
CA VAL A 80 13.31 -15.28 12.81
C VAL A 80 14.04 -15.60 14.12
N THR A 81 14.10 -14.61 14.99
CA THR A 81 14.71 -14.71 16.33
C THR A 81 13.64 -14.51 17.41
N GLU A 82 13.94 -14.91 18.64
CA GLU A 82 13.06 -14.65 19.79
C GLU A 82 12.81 -13.15 19.99
N SER A 83 13.82 -12.33 19.76
CA SER A 83 13.72 -10.86 19.85
C SER A 83 12.76 -10.33 18.79
N LEU A 84 12.90 -10.75 17.53
CA LEU A 84 12.00 -10.34 16.46
C LEU A 84 10.56 -10.73 16.74
N ILE A 85 10.33 -11.98 17.19
CA ILE A 85 8.99 -12.48 17.52
C ILE A 85 8.37 -11.65 18.64
N ARG A 86 9.13 -11.32 19.68
CA ARG A 86 8.67 -10.52 20.81
C ARG A 86 8.27 -9.12 20.34
N ASP A 87 9.17 -8.43 19.65
CA ASP A 87 8.97 -7.06 19.21
C ASP A 87 7.79 -6.95 18.22
N LEU A 88 7.71 -7.87 17.26
CA LEU A 88 6.60 -7.92 16.30
C LEU A 88 5.27 -8.21 17.00
N THR A 89 5.27 -9.11 17.98
CA THR A 89 4.07 -9.41 18.77
C THR A 89 3.58 -8.20 19.53
N ASP A 90 4.49 -7.43 20.15
CA ASP A 90 4.14 -6.22 20.87
C ASP A 90 3.55 -5.17 19.94
N ARG A 91 4.15 -4.95 18.76
CA ARG A 91 3.61 -4.02 17.75
C ARG A 91 2.25 -4.45 17.23
N VAL A 92 2.04 -5.73 16.99
CA VAL A 92 0.74 -6.28 16.58
C VAL A 92 -0.31 -6.07 17.67
N ARG A 93 0.02 -6.27 18.94
CA ARG A 93 -0.90 -6.03 20.07
C ARG A 93 -1.27 -4.57 20.24
N GLU A 94 -0.33 -3.66 20.00
CA GLU A 94 -0.56 -2.21 20.04
C GLU A 94 -1.38 -1.70 18.84
N SER A 95 -1.35 -2.43 17.73
CA SER A 95 -1.98 -2.05 16.46
C SER A 95 -3.25 -2.84 16.18
N LYS A 96 -4.13 -3.01 17.17
CA LYS A 96 -5.40 -3.74 17.00
C LYS A 96 -6.29 -3.11 15.94
N GLY A 97 -6.94 -3.96 15.12
CA GLY A 97 -7.83 -3.53 14.06
C GLY A 97 -8.62 -4.68 13.45
N ASP A 98 -9.06 -4.52 12.22
CA ASP A 98 -9.93 -5.48 11.52
C ASP A 98 -9.24 -6.19 10.35
N THR A 99 -8.01 -5.84 10.03
CA THR A 99 -7.23 -6.45 8.97
C THR A 99 -6.67 -7.80 9.42
N LEU A 100 -6.89 -8.83 8.63
CA LEU A 100 -6.31 -10.16 8.90
C LEU A 100 -4.79 -10.11 8.80
N LEU A 101 -4.11 -10.74 9.76
CA LEU A 101 -2.65 -10.85 9.75
C LEU A 101 -2.24 -12.25 9.30
N ARG A 102 -1.44 -12.29 8.25
CA ARG A 102 -0.76 -13.49 7.78
C ARG A 102 0.74 -13.31 7.87
N LEU A 103 1.45 -14.37 8.23
CA LEU A 103 2.89 -14.45 8.20
C LEU A 103 3.30 -15.46 7.14
N ASN A 104 4.15 -15.07 6.22
CA ASN A 104 4.79 -15.97 5.28
C ASN A 104 6.24 -16.16 5.73
N VAL A 105 6.53 -17.31 6.30
CA VAL A 105 7.89 -17.69 6.69
C VAL A 105 8.49 -18.54 5.57
N PHE A 106 9.64 -18.15 5.06
CA PHE A 106 10.25 -18.80 3.91
C PHE A 106 11.74 -19.06 4.13
N ASP A 107 12.19 -20.16 3.56
CA ASP A 107 13.60 -20.57 3.49
C ASP A 107 14.07 -20.41 2.04
N ARG A 108 15.04 -19.50 1.84
CA ARG A 108 15.58 -19.20 0.49
C ARG A 108 16.40 -20.36 -0.07
N GLU A 109 17.13 -21.08 0.79
CA GLU A 109 17.98 -22.20 0.36
C GLU A 109 17.15 -23.43 0.04
N ALA A 110 16.20 -23.77 0.89
CA ALA A 110 15.33 -24.92 0.70
C ALA A 110 14.19 -24.69 -0.30
N HIS A 111 13.96 -23.45 -0.74
CA HIS A 111 12.84 -23.05 -1.62
C HIS A 111 11.46 -23.46 -1.09
N VAL A 112 11.27 -23.39 0.21
CA VAL A 112 10.00 -23.69 0.86
C VAL A 112 9.45 -22.48 1.61
N SER A 113 8.14 -22.42 1.73
CA SER A 113 7.47 -21.39 2.53
C SER A 113 6.25 -21.94 3.26
N VAL A 114 5.94 -21.34 4.40
CA VAL A 114 4.77 -21.65 5.21
C VAL A 114 3.97 -20.38 5.46
N ASN A 115 2.67 -20.44 5.21
CA ASN A 115 1.74 -19.37 5.54
C ASN A 115 1.07 -19.66 6.88
N LEU A 116 1.24 -18.74 7.81
CA LEU A 116 0.64 -18.80 9.14
C LEU A 116 -0.42 -17.70 9.24
N PHE A 117 -1.59 -18.04 9.76
CA PHE A 117 -2.66 -17.09 9.98
C PHE A 117 -2.81 -16.80 11.47
N SER A 118 -2.85 -15.52 11.83
CA SER A 118 -3.18 -15.14 13.19
C SER A 118 -4.68 -15.32 13.44
N LYS A 119 -5.04 -16.27 14.29
CA LYS A 119 -6.43 -16.53 14.68
C LYS A 119 -6.94 -15.55 15.73
N SER A 120 -6.05 -15.03 16.56
CA SER A 120 -6.38 -14.24 17.76
C SER A 120 -6.11 -12.75 17.61
N HIS A 121 -5.34 -12.36 16.60
CA HIS A 121 -4.94 -10.97 16.43
C HIS A 121 -5.24 -10.51 15.00
N LYS A 122 -6.04 -9.47 14.91
CA LYS A 122 -6.21 -8.65 13.71
C LYS A 122 -5.52 -7.32 13.94
N VAL A 123 -5.06 -6.69 12.87
CA VAL A 123 -4.27 -5.46 12.94
C VAL A 123 -4.92 -4.32 12.17
N THR A 124 -4.51 -3.11 12.49
CA THR A 124 -4.63 -1.95 11.60
C THR A 124 -3.24 -1.56 11.13
N LEU A 125 -3.11 -0.99 9.94
CA LEU A 125 -1.85 -0.45 9.45
C LEU A 125 -1.57 0.88 10.18
N SER A 126 -1.24 0.79 11.46
CA SER A 126 -0.80 1.95 12.22
C SER A 126 0.57 2.43 11.75
N GLN A 127 0.84 3.71 11.92
CA GLN A 127 2.16 4.26 11.59
C GLN A 127 3.26 3.51 12.35
N ALA A 128 3.05 3.22 13.64
CA ALA A 128 4.02 2.51 14.47
C ALA A 128 4.34 1.10 13.95
N LEU A 129 3.35 0.37 13.43
CA LEU A 129 3.58 -0.95 12.84
C LEU A 129 4.34 -0.86 11.53
N VAL A 130 3.95 0.07 10.67
CA VAL A 130 4.61 0.29 9.38
C VAL A 130 6.06 0.73 9.57
N ASP A 131 6.30 1.71 10.44
CA ASP A 131 7.65 2.21 10.75
C ASP A 131 8.54 1.07 11.28
N TYR A 132 8.02 0.25 12.19
CA TYR A 132 8.76 -0.90 12.71
C TYR A 132 9.17 -1.89 11.60
N LEU A 133 8.26 -2.21 10.68
CA LEU A 133 8.55 -3.12 9.58
C LEU A 133 9.60 -2.51 8.62
N ASP A 134 9.48 -1.24 8.30
CA ASP A 134 10.40 -0.54 7.41
C ASP A 134 11.80 -0.38 8.04
N GLU A 135 11.88 0.01 9.31
CA GLU A 135 13.13 0.15 10.05
C GLU A 135 13.91 -1.18 10.20
N ASN A 136 13.19 -2.29 10.26
CA ASN A 136 13.78 -3.62 10.34
C ASN A 136 13.89 -4.33 8.98
N GLU A 137 13.63 -3.60 7.89
CA GLU A 137 13.68 -4.12 6.51
C GLU A 137 12.78 -5.35 6.27
N ILE A 138 11.71 -5.47 7.06
CA ILE A 138 10.72 -6.54 6.95
C ILE A 138 9.72 -6.21 5.85
N LYS A 139 9.69 -7.03 4.82
CA LYS A 139 8.76 -6.86 3.69
C LYS A 139 7.36 -7.29 4.08
N TYR A 140 6.38 -6.58 3.56
CA TYR A 140 4.96 -6.91 3.71
C TYR A 140 4.17 -6.56 2.44
N SER A 141 3.03 -7.18 2.31
CA SER A 141 2.04 -6.87 1.27
C SER A 141 0.66 -6.73 1.89
N ILE A 142 -0.20 -5.99 1.22
CA ILE A 142 -1.59 -5.74 1.63
C ILE A 142 -2.55 -6.14 0.51
N ALA A 143 -3.74 -6.60 0.90
CA ALA A 143 -4.81 -6.96 -0.01
C ALA A 143 -6.19 -6.55 0.52
#